data_66c6a97ecf02e046ba44eb20d24ffff1
#
_entry.id   66c6a97ecf02e046ba44eb20d24ffff1
#
_cell.length_a   1.000
_cell.length_b   1.000
_cell.length_c   1.000
_cell.angle_alpha   90.00
_cell.angle_beta   90.00
_cell.angle_gamma   90.00
#
_symmetry.space_group_name_H-M   'P 1'
#
loop_
_entity.id
_entity.type
_entity.pdbx_description
1 polymer ?
#
loop_
_entity_poly.entity_id
_entity_poly.type
_entity_poly.pdbx_seq_one_letter_code
_entity_poly.pdbx_strand_id
1 'polypeptide(L)'
;QYLYGNDGFDGMKIDSQPLLITSMTTEEIILQFTFTDKDKLSSLFIEEIQDSLSPSELKQESEKISFHLLDCKRKIIEDINHYHIPTQVWFPVHIHRLVSNLCQRKAQRSNISPMEIISQNKLLKQLKVTRQSGPNFIWGVLIDVHLNPKKLIQQYRIQKEEYDEIRQTIELTLYRSIVDAGEMVGTLAAQSIGEPATQMTLNTFHFAGVSAKSNVTRGIPRLQELLSTTSNISSPSVKLFLKSQYNDKHKATFVKNNLEHTLLQDIVSSSQIYYDPKHSEFESMIDQDNKFLQIYKEFYEIE
;
A
#
# COMPACT_ATOMS: atom_id res chain seq x y z
N GLN A 1 0.51 -4.47 -31.12
CA GLN A 1 0.03 -3.27 -30.46
C GLN A 1 0.42 -3.32 -28.99
N TYR A 2 1.22 -2.38 -28.53
CA TYR A 2 1.58 -2.30 -27.11
C TYR A 2 0.40 -1.72 -26.34
N LEU A 3 0.03 -2.40 -25.24
CA LEU A 3 -0.93 -1.87 -24.28
C LEU A 3 -0.17 -0.93 -23.34
N TYR A 4 -0.76 0.20 -23.06
CA TYR A 4 -0.23 1.13 -22.08
C TYR A 4 -0.51 0.59 -20.68
N GLY A 5 0.52 0.10 -20.00
CA GLY A 5 0.35 -0.68 -18.78
C GLY A 5 -0.42 -1.99 -19.00
N ASN A 6 -0.77 -2.68 -17.91
CA ASN A 6 -1.58 -3.89 -17.96
C ASN A 6 -3.08 -3.61 -18.08
N ASP A 7 -3.51 -2.42 -17.74
CA ASP A 7 -4.90 -1.99 -17.71
C ASP A 7 -5.38 -1.30 -18.99
N GLY A 8 -4.45 -0.78 -19.81
CA GLY A 8 -4.76 -0.07 -21.05
C GLY A 8 -5.28 1.36 -20.84
N PHE A 9 -5.10 1.93 -19.65
CA PHE A 9 -5.45 3.32 -19.38
C PHE A 9 -4.33 4.29 -19.76
N ASP A 10 -4.71 5.50 -20.11
CA ASP A 10 -3.80 6.62 -20.28
C ASP A 10 -3.39 7.16 -18.91
N GLY A 11 -2.10 7.09 -18.60
CA GLY A 11 -1.54 7.53 -17.32
C GLY A 11 -1.82 8.99 -16.96
N MET A 12 -2.06 9.85 -17.96
CA MET A 12 -2.41 11.26 -17.75
C MET A 12 -3.87 11.46 -17.29
N LYS A 13 -4.71 10.44 -17.46
CA LYS A 13 -6.15 10.48 -17.14
C LYS A 13 -6.49 9.70 -15.87
N ILE A 14 -5.49 9.22 -15.15
CA ILE A 14 -5.65 8.48 -13.89
C ILE A 14 -5.48 9.44 -12.71
N ASP A 15 -6.37 9.34 -11.72
CA ASP A 15 -6.33 10.13 -10.50
C ASP A 15 -6.22 9.24 -9.25
N SER A 16 -5.59 9.75 -8.22
CA SER A 16 -5.47 9.06 -6.94
C SER A 16 -6.70 9.28 -6.08
N GLN A 17 -7.27 8.20 -5.56
CA GLN A 17 -8.41 8.27 -4.66
C GLN A 17 -8.23 7.35 -3.45
N PRO A 18 -8.81 7.71 -2.28
CA PRO A 18 -8.67 6.91 -1.07
C PRO A 18 -9.42 5.59 -1.19
N LEU A 19 -8.78 4.51 -0.76
CA LEU A 19 -9.39 3.19 -0.64
C LEU A 19 -9.93 3.03 0.79
N LEU A 20 -11.10 3.60 1.05
CA LEU A 20 -11.67 3.73 2.40
C LEU A 20 -11.84 2.41 3.14
N ILE A 21 -12.12 1.31 2.43
CA ILE A 21 -12.40 0.00 3.03
C ILE A 21 -11.21 -0.54 3.85
N THR A 22 -9.99 -0.16 3.52
CA THR A 22 -8.78 -0.65 4.23
C THR A 22 -8.62 -0.03 5.61
N SER A 23 -9.07 1.20 5.79
CA SER A 23 -8.98 1.93 7.06
C SER A 23 -10.17 1.69 8.00
N MET A 24 -11.33 1.25 7.47
CA MET A 24 -12.54 1.01 8.27
C MET A 24 -12.44 -0.26 9.09
N THR A 25 -13.02 -0.29 10.27
CA THR A 25 -13.21 -1.52 11.07
C THR A 25 -14.33 -2.39 10.48
N THR A 26 -14.41 -3.64 10.91
CA THR A 26 -15.50 -4.55 10.50
C THR A 26 -16.87 -4.00 10.90
N GLU A 27 -16.97 -3.45 12.11
CA GLU A 27 -18.20 -2.88 12.64
C GLU A 27 -18.63 -1.63 11.89
N GLU A 28 -17.69 -0.77 11.53
CA GLU A 28 -17.95 0.42 10.70
C GLU A 28 -18.46 0.05 9.32
N ILE A 29 -17.91 -0.98 8.67
CA ILE A 29 -18.38 -1.45 7.38
C ILE A 29 -19.84 -1.91 7.47
N ILE A 30 -20.17 -2.72 8.46
CA ILE A 30 -21.55 -3.19 8.65
C ILE A 30 -22.49 -2.01 8.94
N LEU A 31 -22.10 -1.11 9.82
CA LEU A 31 -22.92 0.04 10.20
C LEU A 31 -23.17 1.00 9.02
N GLN A 32 -22.15 1.28 8.22
CA GLN A 32 -22.26 2.25 7.14
C GLN A 32 -22.96 1.71 5.89
N PHE A 33 -22.82 0.42 5.61
CA PHE A 33 -23.28 -0.14 4.33
C PHE A 33 -24.53 -1.02 4.42
N THR A 34 -24.95 -1.43 5.62
CA THR A 34 -26.16 -2.23 5.84
C THR A 34 -27.31 -1.35 6.36
N PHE A 35 -28.49 -1.52 5.77
CA PHE A 35 -29.70 -0.89 6.31
C PHE A 35 -30.14 -1.61 7.58
N THR A 36 -30.43 -0.83 8.63
CA THR A 36 -30.91 -1.35 9.93
C THR A 36 -32.36 -0.90 10.16
N ASP A 37 -33.07 -1.61 11.02
CA ASP A 37 -34.46 -1.28 11.36
C ASP A 37 -34.61 0.08 12.05
N LYS A 38 -33.49 0.65 12.56
CA LYS A 38 -33.41 1.99 13.15
C LYS A 38 -33.36 3.11 12.11
N ASP A 39 -33.04 2.79 10.88
CA ASP A 39 -33.00 3.77 9.81
C ASP A 39 -34.44 4.19 9.49
N LYS A 40 -34.76 5.47 9.72
CA LYS A 40 -36.10 6.05 9.44
C LYS A 40 -36.26 6.23 7.94
N LEU A 41 -36.41 5.13 7.21
CA LEU A 41 -36.48 5.11 5.75
C LEU A 41 -37.67 5.90 5.22
N SER A 42 -38.82 5.82 5.89
CA SER A 42 -40.04 6.51 5.45
C SER A 42 -39.91 8.02 5.31
N SER A 43 -39.08 8.66 6.13
CA SER A 43 -38.87 10.11 6.04
C SER A 43 -37.94 10.58 4.93
N LEU A 44 -37.21 9.65 4.30
CA LEU A 44 -36.17 9.95 3.31
C LEU A 44 -36.67 9.86 1.87
N PHE A 45 -37.79 9.17 1.64
CA PHE A 45 -38.32 8.93 0.30
C PHE A 45 -39.65 9.68 0.05
N ILE A 46 -39.97 9.82 -1.22
CA ILE A 46 -41.28 10.27 -1.67
C ILE A 46 -42.30 9.15 -1.45
N GLU A 47 -43.56 9.47 -1.20
CA GLU A 47 -44.64 8.51 -0.87
C GLU A 47 -44.78 7.36 -1.87
N GLU A 48 -44.65 7.63 -3.17
CA GLU A 48 -44.72 6.64 -4.23
C GLU A 48 -43.65 5.51 -4.10
N ILE A 49 -42.50 5.81 -3.56
CA ILE A 49 -41.40 4.85 -3.38
C ILE A 49 -41.58 4.10 -2.06
N GLN A 50 -42.15 4.74 -1.03
CA GLN A 50 -42.37 4.09 0.27
C GLN A 50 -43.27 2.84 0.14
N ASP A 51 -44.32 2.90 -0.70
CA ASP A 51 -45.26 1.80 -0.90
C ASP A 51 -44.63 0.62 -1.67
N SER A 52 -43.60 0.89 -2.47
CA SER A 52 -42.89 -0.13 -3.27
C SER A 52 -41.69 -0.76 -2.56
N LEU A 53 -41.35 -0.28 -1.37
CA LEU A 53 -40.16 -0.77 -0.63
C LEU A 53 -40.53 -2.02 0.20
N SER A 54 -39.83 -3.13 -0.07
CA SER A 54 -39.81 -4.29 0.82
C SER A 54 -38.58 -4.19 1.78
N PRO A 55 -38.79 -3.84 3.05
CA PRO A 55 -37.65 -3.63 3.97
C PRO A 55 -36.79 -4.88 4.18
N SER A 56 -37.40 -6.07 4.07
CA SER A 56 -36.71 -7.35 4.20
C SER A 56 -35.74 -7.63 3.07
N GLU A 57 -36.15 -7.36 1.81
CA GLU A 57 -35.30 -7.55 0.63
C GLU A 57 -34.15 -6.55 0.62
N LEU A 58 -34.42 -5.29 0.97
CA LEU A 58 -33.42 -4.25 1.06
C LEU A 58 -32.34 -4.59 2.11
N LYS A 59 -32.76 -5.11 3.24
CA LYS A 59 -31.84 -5.55 4.29
C LYS A 59 -30.96 -6.71 3.79
N GLN A 60 -31.53 -7.72 3.18
CA GLN A 60 -30.80 -8.86 2.63
C GLN A 60 -29.78 -8.43 1.55
N GLU A 61 -30.16 -7.57 0.60
CA GLU A 61 -29.24 -7.10 -0.45
C GLU A 61 -28.13 -6.22 0.13
N SER A 62 -28.44 -5.36 1.10
CA SER A 62 -27.39 -4.55 1.75
C SER A 62 -26.43 -5.39 2.60
N GLU A 63 -26.92 -6.44 3.24
CA GLU A 63 -26.08 -7.42 3.93
C GLU A 63 -25.14 -8.15 2.96
N LYS A 64 -25.63 -8.57 1.80
CA LYS A 64 -24.77 -9.17 0.76
C LYS A 64 -23.64 -8.24 0.32
N ILE A 65 -23.94 -6.94 0.14
CA ILE A 65 -22.92 -5.93 -0.21
C ILE A 65 -21.88 -5.79 0.91
N SER A 66 -22.31 -5.70 2.16
CA SER A 66 -21.38 -5.58 3.31
C SER A 66 -20.52 -6.82 3.49
N PHE A 67 -21.06 -8.02 3.34
CA PHE A 67 -20.27 -9.27 3.35
C PHE A 67 -19.26 -9.33 2.21
N HIS A 68 -19.67 -8.93 1.00
CA HIS A 68 -18.78 -8.83 -0.14
C HIS A 68 -17.62 -7.85 0.14
N LEU A 69 -17.91 -6.68 0.72
CA LEU A 69 -16.89 -5.70 1.09
C LEU A 69 -15.92 -6.22 2.16
N LEU A 70 -16.40 -7.00 3.14
CA LEU A 70 -15.55 -7.64 4.15
C LEU A 70 -14.63 -8.69 3.53
N ASP A 71 -15.14 -9.51 2.61
CA ASP A 71 -14.32 -10.48 1.88
C ASP A 71 -13.27 -9.78 1.00
N CYS A 72 -13.67 -8.70 0.33
CA CYS A 72 -12.76 -7.87 -0.45
C CYS A 72 -11.66 -7.24 0.41
N LYS A 73 -12.02 -6.71 1.58
CA LYS A 73 -11.04 -6.18 2.53
C LYS A 73 -10.05 -7.25 2.96
N ARG A 74 -10.54 -8.45 3.30
CA ARG A 74 -9.68 -9.58 3.68
C ARG A 74 -8.70 -9.92 2.55
N LYS A 75 -9.18 -10.07 1.32
CA LYS A 75 -8.33 -10.34 0.15
C LYS A 75 -7.29 -9.26 -0.09
N ILE A 76 -7.67 -7.97 -0.01
CA ILE A 76 -6.72 -6.86 -0.15
C ILE A 76 -5.60 -6.93 0.90
N ILE A 77 -5.93 -7.30 2.14
CA ILE A 77 -4.96 -7.41 3.23
C ILE A 77 -4.09 -8.66 3.07
N GLU A 78 -4.65 -9.79 2.64
CA GLU A 78 -3.95 -11.06 2.46
C GLU A 78 -3.05 -11.06 1.22
N ASP A 79 -3.54 -10.56 0.08
CA ASP A 79 -2.84 -10.60 -1.21
C ASP A 79 -1.79 -9.51 -1.36
N ILE A 80 -2.06 -8.33 -0.79
CA ILE A 80 -1.14 -7.20 -0.84
C ILE A 80 -0.29 -7.23 0.42
N ASN A 81 0.76 -8.05 0.38
CA ASN A 81 1.84 -8.09 1.39
C ASN A 81 1.46 -7.45 2.73
N HIS A 82 1.35 -8.23 3.78
CA HIS A 82 1.01 -7.83 5.17
C HIS A 82 1.66 -6.54 5.72
N TYR A 83 2.48 -5.86 4.91
CA TYR A 83 3.40 -4.79 5.32
C TYR A 83 3.08 -3.42 4.76
N HIS A 84 2.22 -3.35 3.76
CA HIS A 84 1.83 -2.06 3.19
C HIS A 84 0.38 -2.13 2.71
N ILE A 85 -0.53 -1.87 3.63
CA ILE A 85 -1.96 -1.80 3.31
C ILE A 85 -2.15 -0.57 2.41
N PRO A 86 -2.64 -0.73 1.15
CA PRO A 86 -2.83 0.39 0.27
C PRO A 86 -3.95 1.28 0.80
N THR A 87 -3.62 2.52 1.09
CA THR A 87 -4.58 3.55 1.51
C THR A 87 -5.16 4.32 0.34
N GLN A 88 -4.52 4.25 -0.80
CA GLN A 88 -4.91 4.94 -2.03
C GLN A 88 -4.88 3.99 -3.22
N VAL A 89 -5.73 4.28 -4.21
CA VAL A 89 -5.79 3.57 -5.48
C VAL A 89 -5.81 4.58 -6.62
N TRP A 90 -5.07 4.26 -7.69
CA TRP A 90 -5.05 5.05 -8.92
C TRP A 90 -6.11 4.51 -9.88
N PHE A 91 -7.07 5.36 -10.25
CA PHE A 91 -8.16 4.96 -11.12
C PHE A 91 -8.64 6.15 -11.96
N PRO A 92 -9.13 5.93 -13.21
CA PRO A 92 -9.54 7.03 -14.08
C PRO A 92 -10.71 7.88 -13.55
N VAL A 93 -11.59 7.26 -12.79
CA VAL A 93 -12.79 7.93 -12.26
C VAL A 93 -12.63 8.13 -10.75
N HIS A 94 -12.62 9.37 -10.32
CA HIS A 94 -12.65 9.71 -8.89
C HIS A 94 -14.10 9.80 -8.41
N ILE A 95 -14.71 8.64 -8.07
CA ILE A 95 -16.14 8.53 -7.77
C ILE A 95 -16.57 9.43 -6.61
N HIS A 96 -15.79 9.49 -5.54
CA HIS A 96 -16.11 10.33 -4.39
C HIS A 96 -16.26 11.81 -4.78
N ARG A 97 -15.30 12.35 -5.53
CA ARG A 97 -15.34 13.74 -5.99
C ARG A 97 -16.53 14.00 -6.93
N LEU A 98 -16.81 13.05 -7.80
CA LEU A 98 -17.94 13.13 -8.74
C LEU A 98 -19.27 13.19 -8.00
N VAL A 99 -19.51 12.31 -7.05
CA VAL A 99 -20.72 12.31 -6.20
C VAL A 99 -20.81 13.60 -5.39
N SER A 100 -19.73 14.05 -4.77
CA SER A 100 -19.72 15.28 -3.97
C SER A 100 -20.01 16.53 -4.80
N ASN A 101 -19.57 16.57 -6.05
CA ASN A 101 -19.78 17.72 -6.93
C ASN A 101 -21.20 17.77 -7.49
N LEU A 102 -21.76 16.65 -7.90
CA LEU A 102 -23.10 16.60 -8.49
C LEU A 102 -24.20 16.67 -7.43
N CYS A 103 -24.01 16.07 -6.26
CA CYS A 103 -24.99 16.07 -5.18
C CYS A 103 -24.83 17.26 -4.19
N GLN A 104 -24.47 18.43 -4.67
CA GLN A 104 -24.33 19.63 -3.81
C GLN A 104 -25.67 20.17 -3.28
N ARG A 105 -26.73 20.01 -4.06
CA ARG A 105 -28.09 20.47 -3.71
C ARG A 105 -28.81 19.32 -2.99
N LYS A 106 -28.85 19.38 -1.67
CA LYS A 106 -29.61 18.39 -0.88
C LYS A 106 -31.11 18.59 -1.11
N ALA A 107 -31.74 17.70 -1.83
CA ALA A 107 -33.19 17.61 -1.90
C ALA A 107 -33.79 17.29 -0.51
N GLN A 108 -35.05 17.60 -0.29
CA GLN A 108 -35.70 17.24 0.98
C GLN A 108 -35.91 15.72 1.07
N ARG A 109 -36.28 15.07 -0.03
CA ARG A 109 -36.53 13.63 -0.13
C ARG A 109 -35.95 13.07 -1.44
N SER A 110 -35.51 11.83 -1.41
CA SER A 110 -35.01 11.12 -2.60
C SER A 110 -36.16 10.56 -3.44
N ASN A 111 -36.05 10.67 -4.77
CA ASN A 111 -37.01 10.12 -5.75
C ASN A 111 -36.49 8.87 -6.46
N ILE A 112 -35.43 8.23 -5.97
CA ILE A 112 -34.87 6.98 -6.51
C ILE A 112 -35.00 5.85 -5.50
N SER A 113 -35.37 4.65 -5.98
CA SER A 113 -35.44 3.46 -5.13
C SER A 113 -34.05 2.90 -4.84
N PRO A 114 -33.77 2.45 -3.59
CA PRO A 114 -32.52 1.77 -3.25
C PRO A 114 -32.26 0.52 -4.10
N MET A 115 -33.31 -0.22 -4.46
CA MET A 115 -33.20 -1.41 -5.31
C MET A 115 -32.81 -1.05 -6.74
N GLU A 116 -33.28 0.09 -7.25
CA GLU A 116 -32.86 0.62 -8.54
C GLU A 116 -31.38 0.96 -8.55
N ILE A 117 -30.88 1.64 -7.50
CA ILE A 117 -29.44 1.91 -7.35
C ILE A 117 -28.64 0.61 -7.33
N ILE A 118 -29.07 -0.40 -6.58
CA ILE A 118 -28.37 -1.71 -6.51
C ILE A 118 -28.33 -2.38 -7.90
N SER A 119 -29.44 -2.36 -8.63
CA SER A 119 -29.51 -2.98 -9.96
C SER A 119 -28.59 -2.26 -10.95
N GLN A 120 -28.58 -0.93 -10.96
CA GLN A 120 -27.72 -0.13 -11.80
C GLN A 120 -26.24 -0.28 -11.42
N ASN A 121 -25.92 -0.35 -10.14
CA ASN A 121 -24.57 -0.63 -9.68
C ASN A 121 -24.07 -2.01 -10.14
N LYS A 122 -24.94 -3.03 -10.18
CA LYS A 122 -24.59 -4.34 -10.75
C LYS A 122 -24.21 -4.23 -12.23
N LEU A 123 -24.90 -3.40 -13.00
CA LEU A 123 -24.57 -3.14 -14.41
C LEU A 123 -23.24 -2.39 -14.54
N LEU A 124 -23.02 -1.35 -13.74
CA LEU A 124 -21.74 -0.61 -13.73
C LEU A 124 -20.54 -1.51 -13.41
N LYS A 125 -20.67 -2.47 -12.50
CA LYS A 125 -19.62 -3.44 -12.19
C LYS A 125 -19.28 -4.37 -13.35
N GLN A 126 -20.23 -4.63 -14.23
CA GLN A 126 -20.04 -5.49 -15.41
C GLN A 126 -19.37 -4.74 -16.58
N LEU A 127 -19.22 -3.41 -16.49
CA LEU A 127 -18.49 -2.66 -17.50
C LEU A 127 -17.08 -3.20 -17.66
N LYS A 128 -16.66 -3.39 -18.89
CA LYS A 128 -15.28 -3.75 -19.23
C LYS A 128 -14.40 -2.55 -19.00
N VAL A 129 -13.86 -2.44 -17.81
CA VAL A 129 -13.00 -1.34 -17.38
C VAL A 129 -11.60 -1.46 -17.99
N THR A 130 -11.18 -2.69 -18.28
CA THR A 130 -9.88 -2.97 -18.89
C THR A 130 -10.06 -3.78 -20.18
N ARG A 131 -9.10 -3.71 -21.09
CA ARG A 131 -9.07 -4.58 -22.28
C ARG A 131 -8.78 -6.04 -21.92
N GLN A 132 -8.30 -6.31 -20.73
CA GLN A 132 -8.16 -7.66 -20.21
C GLN A 132 -9.52 -8.20 -19.75
N SER A 133 -9.81 -9.43 -20.09
CA SER A 133 -11.06 -10.10 -19.78
C SER A 133 -11.21 -10.36 -18.29
N GLY A 134 -12.10 -9.64 -17.64
CA GLY A 134 -12.51 -9.88 -16.26
C GLY A 134 -13.07 -8.63 -15.57
N PRO A 135 -13.96 -8.79 -14.60
CA PRO A 135 -14.39 -7.68 -13.76
C PRO A 135 -13.18 -7.20 -12.93
N ASN A 136 -12.91 -5.90 -12.99
CA ASN A 136 -11.87 -5.33 -12.15
C ASN A 136 -12.33 -5.34 -10.69
N PHE A 137 -11.65 -6.13 -9.86
CA PHE A 137 -11.95 -6.30 -8.44
C PHE A 137 -12.04 -4.95 -7.69
N ILE A 138 -11.04 -4.08 -7.89
CA ILE A 138 -10.98 -2.75 -7.24
C ILE A 138 -12.14 -1.86 -7.71
N TRP A 139 -12.50 -1.94 -8.99
CA TRP A 139 -13.66 -1.21 -9.53
C TRP A 139 -14.95 -1.57 -8.80
N GLY A 140 -15.20 -2.87 -8.59
CA GLY A 140 -16.35 -3.34 -7.82
C GLY A 140 -16.37 -2.78 -6.39
N VAL A 141 -15.23 -2.76 -5.72
CA VAL A 141 -15.09 -2.19 -4.37
C VAL A 141 -15.38 -0.68 -4.37
N LEU A 142 -14.84 0.07 -5.32
CA LEU A 142 -15.08 1.51 -5.40
C LEU A 142 -16.55 1.85 -5.60
N ILE A 143 -17.25 1.10 -6.46
CA ILE A 143 -18.69 1.26 -6.66
C ILE A 143 -19.44 0.97 -5.35
N ASP A 144 -19.17 -0.16 -4.70
CA ASP A 144 -19.89 -0.55 -3.49
C ASP A 144 -19.69 0.42 -2.32
N VAL A 145 -18.52 1.05 -2.24
CA VAL A 145 -18.19 2.00 -1.19
C VAL A 145 -18.76 3.40 -1.47
N HIS A 146 -18.63 3.88 -2.69
CA HIS A 146 -18.97 5.27 -3.01
C HIS A 146 -20.40 5.44 -3.55
N LEU A 147 -20.92 4.45 -4.30
CA LEU A 147 -22.29 4.44 -4.79
C LEU A 147 -23.20 3.54 -3.94
N ASN A 148 -22.89 3.38 -2.65
CA ASN A 148 -23.73 2.61 -1.76
C ASN A 148 -25.11 3.29 -1.60
N PRO A 149 -26.23 2.54 -1.74
CA PRO A 149 -27.57 3.10 -1.64
C PRO A 149 -27.84 3.81 -0.32
N LYS A 150 -27.39 3.23 0.81
CA LYS A 150 -27.56 3.85 2.13
C LYS A 150 -26.88 5.21 2.20
N LYS A 151 -25.64 5.29 1.76
CA LYS A 151 -24.86 6.53 1.76
C LYS A 151 -25.46 7.59 0.84
N LEU A 152 -25.83 7.21 -0.38
CA LEU A 152 -26.42 8.13 -1.36
C LEU A 152 -27.75 8.72 -0.89
N ILE A 153 -28.59 7.89 -0.26
CA ILE A 153 -29.90 8.30 0.21
C ILE A 153 -29.81 9.09 1.52
N GLN A 154 -29.07 8.60 2.51
CA GLN A 154 -29.02 9.25 3.84
C GLN A 154 -28.17 10.52 3.86
N GLN A 155 -27.02 10.51 3.18
CA GLN A 155 -26.10 11.64 3.20
C GLN A 155 -26.43 12.67 2.13
N TYR A 156 -26.70 12.21 0.90
CA TYR A 156 -26.83 13.10 -0.25
C TYR A 156 -28.29 13.35 -0.66
N ARG A 157 -29.24 12.45 -0.29
CA ARG A 157 -30.65 12.49 -0.71
C ARG A 157 -30.76 12.62 -2.22
N ILE A 158 -30.00 11.76 -2.92
CA ILE A 158 -29.82 11.80 -4.36
C ILE A 158 -31.14 11.72 -5.11
N GLN A 159 -31.23 12.46 -6.22
CA GLN A 159 -32.33 12.39 -7.17
C GLN A 159 -31.98 11.42 -8.32
N LYS A 160 -33.01 10.94 -9.02
CA LYS A 160 -32.81 9.98 -10.13
C LYS A 160 -31.98 10.59 -11.25
N GLU A 161 -32.26 11.86 -11.60
CA GLU A 161 -31.53 12.58 -12.64
C GLU A 161 -30.05 12.75 -12.28
N GLU A 162 -29.74 13.08 -11.02
CA GLU A 162 -28.38 13.21 -10.53
C GLU A 162 -27.64 11.86 -10.58
N TYR A 163 -28.32 10.78 -10.20
CA TYR A 163 -27.74 9.43 -10.28
C TYR A 163 -27.45 8.99 -11.72
N ASP A 164 -28.37 9.27 -12.63
CA ASP A 164 -28.21 8.97 -14.06
C ASP A 164 -27.06 9.80 -14.66
N GLU A 165 -26.90 11.06 -14.27
CA GLU A 165 -25.79 11.90 -14.67
C GLU A 165 -24.46 11.36 -14.15
N ILE A 166 -24.39 10.92 -12.88
CA ILE A 166 -23.24 10.26 -12.29
C ILE A 166 -22.88 9.03 -13.12
N ARG A 167 -23.83 8.17 -13.41
CA ARG A 167 -23.63 6.94 -14.18
C ARG A 167 -23.07 7.25 -15.58
N GLN A 168 -23.69 8.16 -16.30
CA GLN A 168 -23.24 8.57 -17.64
C GLN A 168 -21.84 9.17 -17.60
N THR A 169 -21.54 10.00 -16.62
CA THR A 169 -20.22 10.61 -16.46
C THR A 169 -19.16 9.54 -16.18
N ILE A 170 -19.46 8.55 -15.36
CA ILE A 170 -18.59 7.41 -15.10
C ILE A 170 -18.29 6.64 -16.40
N GLU A 171 -19.32 6.27 -17.15
CA GLU A 171 -19.18 5.54 -18.40
C GLU A 171 -18.35 6.31 -19.44
N LEU A 172 -18.63 7.60 -19.62
CA LEU A 172 -17.89 8.48 -20.52
C LEU A 172 -16.43 8.66 -20.11
N THR A 173 -16.17 8.83 -18.80
CA THR A 173 -14.82 9.02 -18.29
C THR A 173 -13.98 7.75 -18.45
N LEU A 174 -14.56 6.59 -18.17
CA LEU A 174 -13.91 5.30 -18.40
C LEU A 174 -13.57 5.10 -19.88
N TYR A 175 -14.51 5.38 -20.76
CA TYR A 175 -14.28 5.26 -22.20
C TYR A 175 -13.16 6.20 -22.69
N ARG A 176 -13.16 7.44 -22.24
CA ARG A 176 -12.15 8.45 -22.61
C ARG A 176 -10.78 8.21 -21.98
N SER A 177 -10.71 7.41 -20.93
CA SER A 177 -9.44 7.09 -20.23
C SER A 177 -8.66 5.98 -20.90
N ILE A 178 -9.25 5.26 -21.82
CA ILE A 178 -8.55 4.20 -22.58
C ILE A 178 -7.56 4.88 -23.52
N VAL A 179 -6.33 4.34 -23.56
CA VAL A 179 -5.27 4.82 -24.46
C VAL A 179 -5.65 4.58 -25.92
N ASP A 180 -5.42 5.59 -26.75
CA ASP A 180 -5.71 5.52 -28.16
C ASP A 180 -4.72 4.59 -28.90
N ALA A 181 -5.18 4.00 -30.00
CA ALA A 181 -4.31 3.20 -30.84
C ALA A 181 -3.28 4.11 -31.55
N GLY A 182 -2.00 3.74 -31.49
CA GLY A 182 -0.92 4.52 -32.12
C GLY A 182 -0.22 5.50 -31.17
N GLU A 183 -0.57 5.52 -29.88
CA GLU A 183 0.11 6.30 -28.85
C GLU A 183 1.59 5.90 -28.76
N MET A 184 2.48 6.90 -28.66
CA MET A 184 3.93 6.69 -28.57
C MET A 184 4.34 6.35 -27.12
N VAL A 185 3.92 5.19 -26.63
CA VAL A 185 4.10 4.77 -25.22
C VAL A 185 5.56 4.66 -24.81
N GLY A 186 6.44 4.25 -25.71
CA GLY A 186 7.88 4.16 -25.43
C GLY A 186 8.51 5.53 -25.16
N THR A 187 8.16 6.54 -25.94
CA THR A 187 8.63 7.92 -25.76
C THR A 187 8.10 8.50 -24.46
N LEU A 188 6.82 8.30 -24.15
CA LEU A 188 6.21 8.77 -22.91
C LEU A 188 6.85 8.10 -21.68
N ALA A 189 7.10 6.80 -21.73
CA ALA A 189 7.79 6.08 -20.66
C ALA A 189 9.22 6.63 -20.45
N ALA A 190 9.97 6.85 -21.54
CA ALA A 190 11.32 7.38 -21.48
C ALA A 190 11.34 8.81 -20.87
N GLN A 191 10.43 9.68 -21.27
CA GLN A 191 10.30 11.02 -20.70
C GLN A 191 9.92 10.99 -19.22
N SER A 192 8.96 10.13 -18.84
CA SER A 192 8.51 9.99 -17.45
C SER A 192 9.59 9.47 -16.50
N ILE A 193 10.55 8.70 -17.01
CA ILE A 193 11.73 8.24 -16.27
C ILE A 193 12.84 9.31 -16.31
N GLY A 194 13.06 9.94 -17.45
CA GLY A 194 14.13 10.90 -17.66
C GLY A 194 13.98 12.18 -16.85
N GLU A 195 12.77 12.72 -16.73
CA GLU A 195 12.52 13.95 -15.99
C GLU A 195 12.90 13.82 -14.49
N PRO A 196 12.41 12.84 -13.72
CA PRO A 196 12.82 12.66 -12.33
C PRO A 196 14.31 12.31 -12.19
N ALA A 197 14.88 11.57 -13.16
CA ALA A 197 16.30 11.23 -13.14
C ALA A 197 17.19 12.48 -13.21
N THR A 198 16.82 13.49 -14.01
CA THR A 198 17.52 14.77 -14.03
C THR A 198 17.49 15.49 -12.69
N GLN A 199 16.38 15.45 -11.98
CA GLN A 199 16.27 16.02 -10.62
C GLN A 199 17.11 15.25 -9.61
N MET A 200 17.23 13.94 -9.73
CA MET A 200 18.07 13.10 -8.86
C MET A 200 19.56 13.43 -9.00
N THR A 201 20.05 13.84 -10.19
CA THR A 201 21.44 14.24 -10.35
C THR A 201 21.78 15.50 -9.57
N LEU A 202 20.89 16.47 -9.53
CA LEU A 202 21.09 17.71 -8.76
C LEU A 202 21.17 17.44 -7.25
N ASN A 203 20.37 16.53 -6.75
CA ASN A 203 20.32 16.19 -5.32
C ASN A 203 21.54 15.37 -4.85
N THR A 204 22.21 14.61 -5.72
CA THR A 204 23.41 13.83 -5.35
C THR A 204 24.60 14.72 -5.01
N PHE A 205 24.73 15.90 -5.62
CA PHE A 205 25.80 16.85 -5.30
C PHE A 205 25.63 17.47 -3.89
N HIS A 206 24.42 17.65 -3.42
CA HIS A 206 24.17 18.19 -2.07
C HIS A 206 24.44 17.18 -0.96
N PHE A 207 24.36 15.88 -1.22
CA PHE A 207 24.63 14.83 -0.22
C PHE A 207 26.12 14.40 -0.13
N ALA A 208 26.97 14.82 -1.06
CA ALA A 208 28.40 14.48 -1.06
C ALA A 208 29.16 15.10 0.11
N GLY A 209 28.59 16.08 0.83
CA GLY A 209 29.21 16.74 1.98
C GLY A 209 28.78 16.22 3.35
N VAL A 210 27.75 15.38 3.43
CA VAL A 210 27.28 14.79 4.69
C VAL A 210 27.54 13.30 4.60
N SER A 211 28.49 12.79 5.40
CA SER A 211 28.78 11.36 5.49
C SER A 211 27.54 10.60 5.97
N ALA A 212 26.66 10.28 5.05
CA ALA A 212 25.53 9.42 5.34
C ALA A 212 26.08 8.01 5.55
N LYS A 213 26.03 7.52 6.77
CA LYS A 213 26.37 6.14 7.20
C LYS A 213 25.48 5.06 6.56
N SER A 214 24.72 5.36 5.52
CA SER A 214 23.90 4.33 4.85
C SER A 214 24.58 3.92 3.54
N ASN A 215 25.09 2.70 3.51
CA ASN A 215 25.62 2.04 2.32
C ASN A 215 24.56 1.73 1.24
N VAL A 216 23.40 2.36 1.31
CA VAL A 216 22.30 2.09 0.37
C VAL A 216 22.47 2.92 -0.89
N THR A 217 22.58 2.25 -2.03
CA THR A 217 22.61 2.89 -3.36
C THR A 217 21.31 3.67 -3.60
N ARG A 218 21.43 4.96 -3.89
CA ARG A 218 20.30 5.86 -4.15
C ARG A 218 20.51 6.62 -5.45
N GLY A 219 19.42 7.20 -5.97
CA GLY A 219 19.49 8.02 -7.17
C GLY A 219 19.66 7.23 -8.45
N ILE A 220 20.38 7.80 -9.41
CA ILE A 220 20.56 7.24 -10.77
C ILE A 220 21.21 5.86 -10.77
N PRO A 221 22.27 5.57 -9.99
CA PRO A 221 22.84 4.22 -9.95
C PRO A 221 21.82 3.15 -9.57
N ARG A 222 20.94 3.44 -8.61
CA ARG A 222 19.88 2.53 -8.23
C ARG A 222 18.82 2.36 -9.31
N LEU A 223 18.45 3.45 -9.98
CA LEU A 223 17.53 3.40 -11.12
C LEU A 223 18.10 2.54 -12.26
N GLN A 224 19.39 2.67 -12.54
CA GLN A 224 20.08 1.86 -13.55
C GLN A 224 20.10 0.36 -13.18
N GLU A 225 20.37 0.03 -11.92
CA GLU A 225 20.29 -1.35 -11.42
C GLU A 225 18.89 -1.95 -11.63
N LEU A 226 17.83 -1.18 -11.35
CA LEU A 226 16.44 -1.62 -11.53
C LEU A 226 16.07 -1.81 -13.00
N LEU A 227 16.45 -0.87 -13.86
CA LEU A 227 16.16 -0.93 -15.30
C LEU A 227 16.93 -2.08 -15.99
N SER A 228 18.19 -2.31 -15.59
CA SER A 228 19.04 -3.36 -16.15
C SER A 228 18.76 -4.74 -15.54
N THR A 229 17.87 -4.85 -14.54
CA THR A 229 17.59 -6.09 -13.81
C THR A 229 18.87 -6.87 -13.42
N THR A 230 19.87 -6.14 -12.91
CA THR A 230 21.17 -6.70 -12.54
C THR A 230 21.03 -7.72 -11.41
N SER A 231 21.66 -8.89 -11.58
CA SER A 231 21.72 -9.93 -10.55
C SER A 231 22.61 -9.52 -9.36
N ASN A 232 23.64 -8.71 -9.62
CA ASN A 232 24.56 -8.20 -8.60
C ASN A 232 24.20 -6.76 -8.22
N ILE A 233 23.44 -6.61 -7.15
CA ILE A 233 23.03 -5.31 -6.60
C ILE A 233 24.15 -4.81 -5.70
N SER A 234 24.54 -3.52 -5.82
CA SER A 234 25.64 -2.93 -5.05
C SER A 234 25.37 -2.90 -3.54
N SER A 235 24.12 -2.70 -3.15
CA SER A 235 23.72 -2.71 -1.74
C SER A 235 22.40 -3.49 -1.58
N PRO A 236 22.47 -4.82 -1.50
CA PRO A 236 21.28 -5.64 -1.30
C PRO A 236 20.68 -5.38 0.08
N SER A 237 19.38 -5.17 0.14
CA SER A 237 18.65 -5.03 1.39
C SER A 237 17.46 -5.99 1.42
N VAL A 238 17.29 -6.66 2.56
CA VAL A 238 16.16 -7.56 2.80
C VAL A 238 15.40 -7.09 4.04
N LYS A 239 14.09 -6.97 3.91
CA LYS A 239 13.20 -6.69 5.02
C LYS A 239 12.70 -7.99 5.62
N LEU A 240 13.08 -8.28 6.86
CA LEU A 240 12.61 -9.46 7.57
C LEU A 240 11.49 -9.06 8.54
N PHE A 241 10.41 -9.80 8.50
CA PHE A 241 9.27 -9.57 9.37
C PHE A 241 9.20 -10.65 10.44
N LEU A 242 9.05 -10.20 11.68
CA LEU A 242 8.98 -11.09 12.82
C LEU A 242 7.60 -11.74 12.90
N LYS A 243 7.54 -13.01 13.31
CA LYS A 243 6.28 -13.66 13.67
C LYS A 243 5.64 -12.90 14.83
N SER A 244 4.32 -12.93 14.93
CA SER A 244 3.54 -12.23 15.97
C SER A 244 4.02 -12.51 17.39
N GLN A 245 4.57 -13.71 17.65
CA GLN A 245 5.17 -14.09 18.94
C GLN A 245 6.41 -13.28 19.33
N TYR A 246 7.14 -12.74 18.34
CA TYR A 246 8.37 -11.98 18.49
C TYR A 246 8.20 -10.48 18.19
N ASN A 247 6.96 -10.03 17.94
CA ASN A 247 6.64 -8.64 17.63
C ASN A 247 6.61 -7.77 18.89
N ASP A 248 7.65 -7.87 19.72
CA ASP A 248 7.91 -7.05 20.89
C ASP A 248 9.32 -6.48 20.77
N LYS A 249 9.52 -5.24 21.26
CA LYS A 249 10.79 -4.50 21.14
C LYS A 249 11.97 -5.27 21.71
N HIS A 250 11.79 -5.91 22.87
CA HIS A 250 12.86 -6.68 23.52
C HIS A 250 13.23 -7.94 22.72
N LYS A 251 12.21 -8.67 22.26
CA LYS A 251 12.42 -9.87 21.45
C LYS A 251 13.00 -9.53 20.07
N ALA A 252 12.58 -8.42 19.48
CA ALA A 252 13.14 -7.93 18.22
C ALA A 252 14.64 -7.59 18.37
N THR A 253 15.02 -6.94 19.46
CA THR A 253 16.41 -6.64 19.76
C THR A 253 17.23 -7.93 19.94
N PHE A 254 16.69 -8.94 20.61
CA PHE A 254 17.33 -10.25 20.73
C PHE A 254 17.57 -10.91 19.38
N VAL A 255 16.56 -10.92 18.50
CA VAL A 255 16.68 -11.46 17.14
C VAL A 255 17.71 -10.66 16.33
N LYS A 256 17.69 -9.33 16.43
CA LYS A 256 18.69 -8.46 15.80
C LYS A 256 20.11 -8.85 16.22
N ASN A 257 20.36 -8.95 17.51
CA ASN A 257 21.70 -9.26 18.04
C ASN A 257 22.20 -10.66 17.60
N ASN A 258 21.28 -11.62 17.39
CA ASN A 258 21.65 -12.93 16.90
C ASN A 258 21.90 -12.97 15.38
N LEU A 259 21.32 -12.03 14.62
CA LEU A 259 21.50 -11.94 13.16
C LEU A 259 22.68 -11.03 12.78
N GLU A 260 23.03 -10.08 13.64
CA GLU A 260 24.08 -9.10 13.37
C GLU A 260 25.44 -9.79 13.37
N HIS A 261 26.14 -9.74 12.23
CA HIS A 261 27.50 -10.25 12.12
C HIS A 261 28.45 -9.30 12.85
N THR A 262 29.04 -9.76 13.93
CA THR A 262 29.99 -9.01 14.76
C THR A 262 31.40 -9.50 14.50
N LEU A 263 32.27 -8.60 14.06
CA LEU A 263 33.70 -8.88 13.91
C LEU A 263 34.42 -8.55 15.22
N LEU A 264 35.52 -9.23 15.45
CA LEU A 264 36.38 -8.93 16.59
C LEU A 264 36.84 -7.45 16.59
N GLN A 265 37.06 -6.89 15.42
CA GLN A 265 37.39 -5.48 15.18
C GLN A 265 36.33 -4.51 15.75
N ASP A 266 35.05 -4.88 15.74
CA ASP A 266 33.94 -4.03 16.22
C ASP A 266 33.88 -4.00 17.74
N ILE A 267 34.46 -4.98 18.41
CA ILE A 267 34.44 -5.16 19.87
C ILE A 267 35.73 -4.63 20.51
N VAL A 268 36.84 -4.73 19.79
CA VAL A 268 38.16 -4.35 20.30
C VAL A 268 38.34 -2.84 20.22
N SER A 269 38.62 -2.20 21.36
CA SER A 269 38.88 -0.77 21.42
C SER A 269 40.32 -0.39 21.00
N SER A 270 41.28 -1.27 21.32
CA SER A 270 42.68 -1.12 20.91
C SER A 270 43.36 -2.48 20.88
N SER A 271 44.31 -2.64 20.00
CA SER A 271 45.17 -3.81 19.93
C SER A 271 46.64 -3.36 19.99
N GLN A 272 47.44 -4.06 20.77
CA GLN A 272 48.87 -3.83 20.86
C GLN A 272 49.59 -5.16 20.63
N ILE A 273 50.69 -5.12 19.88
CA ILE A 273 51.53 -6.27 19.63
C ILE A 273 52.82 -6.08 20.41
N TYR A 274 53.07 -7.00 21.33
CA TYR A 274 54.31 -7.02 22.10
C TYR A 274 55.21 -8.10 21.52
N TYR A 275 56.49 -7.78 21.34
CA TYR A 275 57.50 -8.71 20.92
C TYR A 275 58.45 -8.97 22.07
N ASP A 276 58.45 -10.17 22.64
CA ASP A 276 59.38 -10.61 23.67
C ASP A 276 60.57 -11.30 23.02
N PRO A 277 61.78 -10.75 23.09
CA PRO A 277 62.97 -11.39 22.58
C PRO A 277 63.35 -12.59 23.45
N LYS A 278 63.70 -13.69 22.81
CA LYS A 278 64.03 -14.99 23.45
C LYS A 278 65.24 -14.93 24.44
N HIS A 279 65.80 -13.74 24.65
CA HIS A 279 67.05 -13.60 25.45
C HIS A 279 66.80 -13.18 26.89
N SER A 280 65.63 -12.85 27.30
CA SER A 280 65.29 -12.67 28.70
C SER A 280 64.75 -13.93 29.28
N GLU A 281 65.55 -14.71 29.98
CA GLU A 281 65.13 -15.87 30.72
C GLU A 281 63.99 -15.52 31.66
N PHE A 282 62.73 -15.87 31.24
CA PHE A 282 61.54 -15.83 32.07
C PHE A 282 61.02 -14.44 32.55
N GLU A 283 61.36 -13.38 31.87
CA GLU A 283 60.74 -12.06 32.08
C GLU A 283 60.02 -11.60 30.79
N SER A 284 58.72 -11.32 30.90
CA SER A 284 57.93 -10.72 29.83
C SER A 284 57.81 -9.22 30.05
N MET A 285 57.70 -8.44 28.96
CA MET A 285 57.37 -7.01 29.00
C MET A 285 55.96 -6.72 29.53
N ILE A 286 55.13 -7.76 29.68
CA ILE A 286 53.76 -7.66 30.18
C ILE A 286 53.71 -8.17 31.61
N ASP A 287 53.43 -7.31 32.58
CA ASP A 287 53.40 -7.67 34.02
C ASP A 287 52.39 -8.80 34.34
N GLN A 288 51.34 -8.94 33.55
CA GLN A 288 50.32 -9.98 33.73
C GLN A 288 50.87 -11.39 33.33
N ASP A 289 51.71 -11.46 32.30
CA ASP A 289 52.27 -12.70 31.80
C ASP A 289 53.41 -13.20 32.68
N ASN A 290 54.08 -12.32 33.41
CA ASN A 290 55.14 -12.70 34.36
C ASN A 290 54.63 -13.68 35.42
N LYS A 291 53.38 -13.57 35.86
CA LYS A 291 52.77 -14.52 36.80
C LYS A 291 52.60 -15.92 36.18
N PHE A 292 52.17 -15.96 34.93
CA PHE A 292 52.03 -17.24 34.22
C PHE A 292 53.38 -17.85 33.89
N LEU A 293 54.35 -17.06 33.55
CA LEU A 293 55.71 -17.49 33.32
C LEU A 293 56.36 -18.09 34.59
N GLN A 294 56.11 -17.51 35.76
CA GLN A 294 56.56 -18.05 37.05
C GLN A 294 55.94 -19.41 37.34
N ILE A 295 54.65 -19.57 37.14
CA ILE A 295 53.93 -20.85 37.29
C ILE A 295 54.46 -21.88 36.27
N TYR A 296 54.75 -21.43 35.05
CA TYR A 296 55.28 -22.31 34.00
C TYR A 296 56.73 -22.76 34.35
N LYS A 297 57.52 -21.90 34.93
CA LYS A 297 58.87 -22.18 35.45
C LYS A 297 58.82 -23.22 36.55
N GLU A 298 57.95 -23.06 37.54
CA GLU A 298 57.77 -24.03 38.63
C GLU A 298 57.36 -25.42 38.09
N PHE A 299 56.60 -25.51 36.99
CA PHE A 299 56.25 -26.76 36.38
C PHE A 299 57.40 -27.44 35.60
N TYR A 300 58.29 -26.63 35.00
CA TYR A 300 59.43 -27.14 34.22
C TYR A 300 60.67 -27.41 35.03
N GLU A 301 60.83 -26.80 36.23
CA GLU A 301 61.93 -27.07 37.14
C GLU A 301 61.74 -28.36 38.00
N ILE A 302 60.62 -29.06 37.81
CA ILE A 302 60.31 -30.34 38.45
C ILE A 302 60.79 -31.54 37.60
N GLU A 303 61.44 -31.33 36.43
CA GLU A 303 62.21 -32.32 35.72
C GLU A 303 63.72 -32.08 35.95
#